data_9255f3bad33cf050d5555fd6d3b82a60
#
_entry.id   9255f3bad33cf050d5555fd6d3b82a60
#
_cell.length_a   1.000
_cell.length_b   1.000
_cell.length_c   1.000
_cell.angle_alpha   90.00
_cell.angle_beta   90.00
_cell.angle_gamma   90.00
#
_symmetry.space_group_name_H-M   'P 1'
#
loop_
_entity.id
_entity.type
_entity.pdbx_description
1 polymer ?
#
loop_
_entity_poly.entity_id
_entity_poly.type
_entity_poly.pdbx_seq_one_letter_code
_entity_poly.pdbx_strand_id
1 'polypeptide(L)'
;LSHDYFKQPNMNAETSMVFFFQAVEKNAAAWIFMIAERWGGSVLLRDAIARATKPLTAGLCLDLKQIKSMQHIKNEQDLYVLAQTLIDMSFTWAMSWISLNRQFQDENLSEKQQLYIQQAVIQVQLLFRGIANWQ
;
A
#
# COMPACT_ATOMS: atom_id res chain seq x y z
N LEU A 1 1.38 -6.67 5.05
CA LEU A 1 0.65 -6.42 3.82
C LEU A 1 0.02 -7.70 3.31
N SER A 2 -1.27 -7.70 3.21
CA SER A 2 -1.98 -8.83 2.63
C SER A 2 -2.19 -8.58 1.15
N HIS A 3 -1.68 -9.50 0.31
CA HIS A 3 -1.89 -9.43 -1.13
C HIS A 3 -3.34 -9.74 -1.52
N ASP A 4 -4.16 -10.19 -0.57
CA ASP A 4 -5.56 -10.50 -0.81
C ASP A 4 -6.40 -9.28 -1.21
N TYR A 5 -5.91 -8.07 -0.91
CA TYR A 5 -6.57 -6.84 -1.33
C TYR A 5 -6.84 -6.80 -2.83
N PHE A 6 -5.95 -7.39 -3.61
CA PHE A 6 -6.01 -7.33 -5.07
C PHE A 6 -6.63 -8.58 -5.68
N LYS A 7 -6.91 -9.60 -4.86
CA LYS A 7 -7.51 -10.87 -5.32
C LYS A 7 -9.02 -10.92 -5.20
N GLN A 8 -9.61 -10.01 -4.41
CA GLN A 8 -11.05 -9.99 -4.15
C GLN A 8 -11.77 -9.32 -5.32
N PRO A 9 -12.45 -10.08 -6.19
CA PRO A 9 -13.00 -9.50 -7.43
C PRO A 9 -14.14 -8.51 -7.18
N ASN A 10 -14.81 -8.59 -6.02
CA ASN A 10 -15.92 -7.72 -5.69
C ASN A 10 -15.55 -6.56 -4.77
N MET A 11 -14.25 -6.44 -4.43
CA MET A 11 -13.77 -5.42 -3.52
C MET A 11 -13.41 -4.16 -4.32
N ASN A 12 -14.14 -3.06 -4.08
CA ASN A 12 -13.83 -1.79 -4.71
C ASN A 12 -12.65 -1.11 -4.00
N ALA A 13 -12.15 -0.01 -4.59
CA ALA A 13 -10.98 0.69 -4.06
C ALA A 13 -11.22 1.22 -2.64
N GLU A 14 -12.42 1.75 -2.36
CA GLU A 14 -12.72 2.27 -1.03
C GLU A 14 -12.69 1.16 0.02
N THR A 15 -13.36 0.04 -0.26
CA THR A 15 -13.39 -1.10 0.65
C THR A 15 -11.98 -1.63 0.90
N SER A 16 -11.17 -1.72 -0.15
CA SER A 16 -9.79 -2.17 -0.04
C SER A 16 -8.96 -1.25 0.86
N MET A 17 -9.12 0.06 0.73
CA MET A 17 -8.37 1.01 1.53
C MET A 17 -8.81 1.00 2.99
N VAL A 18 -10.11 0.89 3.25
CA VAL A 18 -10.62 0.76 4.63
C VAL A 18 -10.03 -0.50 5.28
N PHE A 19 -10.03 -1.61 4.55
CA PHE A 19 -9.48 -2.88 5.03
C PHE A 19 -7.98 -2.76 5.33
N PHE A 20 -7.26 -2.09 4.44
CA PHE A 20 -5.82 -1.83 4.63
C PHE A 20 -5.56 -1.03 5.89
N PHE A 21 -6.29 0.07 6.10
CA PHE A 21 -6.09 0.91 7.28
C PHE A 21 -6.46 0.20 8.57
N GLN A 22 -7.47 -0.67 8.55
CA GLN A 22 -7.79 -1.51 9.70
C GLN A 22 -6.64 -2.46 10.03
N ALA A 23 -6.02 -3.04 9.01
CA ALA A 23 -4.86 -3.91 9.21
C ALA A 23 -3.66 -3.15 9.76
N VAL A 24 -3.47 -1.90 9.31
CA VAL A 24 -2.42 -1.03 9.87
C VAL A 24 -2.64 -0.78 11.35
N GLU A 25 -3.87 -0.48 11.75
CA GLU A 25 -4.20 -0.24 13.16
C GLU A 25 -3.89 -1.47 14.04
N LYS A 26 -4.22 -2.65 13.55
CA LYS A 26 -3.97 -3.90 14.28
C LYS A 26 -2.49 -4.17 14.48
N ASN A 27 -1.64 -3.69 13.58
CA ASN A 27 -0.21 -3.96 13.59
C ASN A 27 0.61 -2.66 13.68
N ALA A 28 0.06 -1.65 14.35
CA ALA A 28 0.64 -0.30 14.36
C ALA A 28 2.10 -0.29 14.84
N ALA A 29 2.43 -1.04 15.89
CA ALA A 29 3.79 -1.06 16.42
C ALA A 29 4.80 -1.58 15.38
N ALA A 30 4.44 -2.63 14.63
CA ALA A 30 5.28 -3.17 13.57
C ALA A 30 5.46 -2.17 12.43
N TRP A 31 4.39 -1.49 12.04
CA TRP A 31 4.45 -0.47 11.01
C TRP A 31 5.33 0.71 11.44
N ILE A 32 5.17 1.17 12.68
CA ILE A 32 5.97 2.27 13.22
C ILE A 32 7.46 1.91 13.17
N PHE A 33 7.79 0.69 13.61
CA PHE A 33 9.17 0.22 13.58
C PHE A 33 9.72 0.20 12.14
N MET A 34 8.99 -0.40 11.22
CA MET A 34 9.43 -0.51 9.84
C MET A 34 9.59 0.85 9.16
N ILE A 35 8.65 1.76 9.40
CA ILE A 35 8.72 3.11 8.84
C ILE A 35 9.93 3.86 9.38
N ALA A 36 10.13 3.82 10.70
CA ALA A 36 11.24 4.52 11.33
C ALA A 36 12.59 4.01 10.83
N GLU A 37 12.73 2.70 10.68
CA GLU A 37 14.01 2.09 10.31
C GLU A 37 14.26 2.11 8.79
N ARG A 38 13.22 2.17 7.96
CA ARG A 38 13.35 2.20 6.50
C ARG A 38 14.17 3.41 6.04
N TRP A 39 13.99 4.55 6.71
CA TRP A 39 14.72 5.79 6.39
C TRP A 39 15.57 6.27 7.56
N GLY A 40 15.84 5.40 8.54
CA GLY A 40 16.64 5.73 9.70
C GLY A 40 18.14 5.75 9.43
N GLY A 41 18.91 6.04 10.47
CA GLY A 41 20.37 6.15 10.38
C GLY A 41 21.11 4.83 10.31
N SER A 42 20.47 3.71 10.65
CA SER A 42 21.14 2.40 10.65
C SER A 42 21.10 1.77 9.26
N VAL A 43 22.27 1.67 8.63
CA VAL A 43 22.40 1.03 7.32
C VAL A 43 21.98 -0.44 7.39
N LEU A 44 22.38 -1.13 8.47
CA LEU A 44 22.05 -2.56 8.63
C LEU A 44 20.54 -2.79 8.70
N LEU A 45 19.81 -1.95 9.44
CA LEU A 45 18.37 -2.07 9.58
C LEU A 45 17.66 -1.69 8.28
N ARG A 46 18.11 -0.62 7.62
CA ARG A 46 17.54 -0.26 6.31
C ARG A 46 17.70 -1.38 5.30
N ASP A 47 18.89 -1.99 5.23
CA ASP A 47 19.16 -3.10 4.32
C ASP A 47 18.32 -4.32 4.69
N ALA A 48 18.17 -4.60 5.99
CA ALA A 48 17.33 -5.72 6.44
C ALA A 48 15.88 -5.52 6.01
N ILE A 49 15.34 -4.31 6.17
CA ILE A 49 13.97 -4.00 5.76
C ILE A 49 13.83 -4.09 4.24
N ALA A 50 14.80 -3.55 3.49
CA ALA A 50 14.80 -3.64 2.04
C ALA A 50 14.77 -5.10 1.57
N ARG A 51 15.57 -5.97 2.21
CA ARG A 51 15.56 -7.39 1.90
C ARG A 51 14.25 -8.07 2.27
N ALA A 52 13.64 -7.66 3.38
CA ALA A 52 12.37 -8.22 3.82
C ALA A 52 11.22 -7.83 2.89
N THR A 53 11.28 -6.66 2.25
CA THR A 53 10.23 -6.21 1.34
C THR A 53 10.33 -6.81 -0.06
N LYS A 54 11.51 -7.32 -0.47
CA LYS A 54 11.68 -7.96 -1.79
C LYS A 54 10.71 -9.12 -2.03
N PRO A 55 10.57 -10.09 -1.10
CA PRO A 55 9.60 -11.16 -1.30
C PRO A 55 8.18 -10.66 -1.40
N LEU A 56 7.84 -9.60 -0.66
CA LEU A 56 6.50 -8.99 -0.73
C LEU A 56 6.26 -8.40 -2.13
N THR A 57 7.23 -7.69 -2.67
CA THR A 57 7.14 -7.12 -4.02
C THR A 57 7.01 -8.22 -5.07
N ALA A 58 7.82 -9.27 -4.96
CA ALA A 58 7.75 -10.40 -5.88
C ALA A 58 6.39 -11.11 -5.80
N GLY A 59 5.89 -11.34 -4.58
CA GLY A 59 4.58 -11.95 -4.38
C GLY A 59 3.46 -11.11 -4.95
N LEU A 60 3.49 -9.80 -4.72
CA LEU A 60 2.50 -8.89 -5.27
C LEU A 60 2.56 -8.88 -6.82
N CYS A 61 3.76 -8.91 -7.38
CA CYS A 61 3.93 -8.98 -8.82
C CYS A 61 3.24 -10.22 -9.41
N LEU A 62 3.42 -11.38 -8.76
CA LEU A 62 2.75 -12.61 -9.18
C LEU A 62 1.23 -12.48 -9.07
N ASP A 63 0.73 -11.86 -8.01
CA ASP A 63 -0.70 -11.66 -7.82
C ASP A 63 -1.27 -10.72 -8.89
N LEU A 64 -0.54 -9.67 -9.24
CA LEU A 64 -0.97 -8.74 -10.30
C LEU A 64 -1.10 -9.44 -11.65
N LYS A 65 -0.23 -10.41 -11.94
CA LYS A 65 -0.32 -11.20 -13.17
C LYS A 65 -1.62 -11.97 -13.29
N GLN A 66 -2.25 -12.30 -12.16
CA GLN A 66 -3.50 -13.05 -12.13
C GLN A 66 -4.74 -12.17 -12.36
N ILE A 67 -4.58 -10.86 -12.25
CA ILE A 67 -5.69 -9.92 -12.40
C ILE A 67 -5.98 -9.71 -13.88
N LYS A 68 -7.25 -9.90 -14.25
CA LYS A 68 -7.68 -9.80 -15.65
C LYS A 68 -7.32 -8.45 -16.28
N SER A 69 -7.50 -7.37 -15.54
CA SER A 69 -7.22 -6.02 -16.03
C SER A 69 -5.73 -5.73 -16.23
N MET A 70 -4.85 -6.64 -15.79
CA MET A 70 -3.40 -6.52 -15.94
C MET A 70 -2.83 -7.40 -17.04
N GLN A 71 -3.67 -8.20 -17.71
CA GLN A 71 -3.21 -9.18 -18.69
C GLN A 71 -2.56 -8.56 -19.93
N HIS A 72 -2.87 -7.30 -20.22
CA HIS A 72 -2.26 -6.58 -21.33
C HIS A 72 -0.81 -6.16 -21.07
N ILE A 73 -0.38 -6.18 -19.83
CA ILE A 73 0.99 -5.82 -19.46
C ILE A 73 1.85 -7.08 -19.60
N LYS A 74 2.64 -7.14 -20.66
CA LYS A 74 3.46 -8.32 -20.97
C LYS A 74 4.88 -8.24 -20.40
N ASN A 75 5.37 -7.04 -20.14
CA ASN A 75 6.71 -6.85 -19.61
C ASN A 75 6.71 -7.08 -18.12
N GLU A 76 7.48 -8.09 -17.68
CA GLU A 76 7.55 -8.43 -16.25
C GLU A 76 8.20 -7.33 -15.41
N GLN A 77 9.13 -6.59 -16.00
CA GLN A 77 9.74 -5.46 -15.29
C GLN A 77 8.71 -4.38 -14.98
N ASP A 78 7.79 -4.11 -15.90
CA ASP A 78 6.72 -3.13 -15.68
C ASP A 78 5.82 -3.56 -14.53
N LEU A 79 5.46 -4.84 -14.48
CA LEU A 79 4.65 -5.37 -13.38
C LEU A 79 5.40 -5.32 -12.05
N TYR A 80 6.70 -5.60 -12.07
CA TYR A 80 7.51 -5.53 -10.86
C TYR A 80 7.59 -4.11 -10.33
N VAL A 81 7.81 -3.13 -11.21
CA VAL A 81 7.85 -1.71 -10.84
C VAL A 81 6.49 -1.27 -10.29
N LEU A 82 5.40 -1.73 -10.89
CA LEU A 82 4.07 -1.44 -10.35
C LEU A 82 3.91 -1.99 -8.94
N ALA A 83 4.30 -3.25 -8.72
CA ALA A 83 4.24 -3.87 -7.41
C ALA A 83 5.07 -3.08 -6.39
N GLN A 84 6.28 -2.68 -6.76
CA GLN A 84 7.16 -1.88 -5.93
C GLN A 84 6.53 -0.53 -5.59
N THR A 85 5.90 0.11 -6.57
CA THR A 85 5.21 1.39 -6.37
C THR A 85 4.08 1.24 -5.35
N LEU A 86 3.29 0.17 -5.45
CA LEU A 86 2.20 -0.09 -4.52
C LEU A 86 2.73 -0.35 -3.10
N ILE A 87 3.84 -1.08 -2.97
CA ILE A 87 4.48 -1.31 -1.67
C ILE A 87 4.96 0.01 -1.07
N ASP A 88 5.62 0.86 -1.87
CA ASP A 88 6.11 2.16 -1.40
C ASP A 88 4.95 3.08 -0.97
N MET A 89 3.87 3.09 -1.74
CA MET A 89 2.67 3.86 -1.38
C MET A 89 2.06 3.34 -0.08
N SER A 90 2.10 2.03 0.15
CA SER A 90 1.58 1.43 1.39
C SER A 90 2.29 1.95 2.62
N PHE A 91 3.61 2.13 2.57
CA PHE A 91 4.35 2.71 3.69
C PHE A 91 3.93 4.16 3.94
N THR A 92 3.75 4.94 2.89
CA THR A 92 3.29 6.33 3.01
C THR A 92 1.88 6.38 3.60
N TRP A 93 0.96 5.55 3.11
CA TRP A 93 -0.40 5.49 3.64
C TRP A 93 -0.42 5.08 5.11
N ALA A 94 0.36 4.05 5.47
CA ALA A 94 0.42 3.57 6.85
C ALA A 94 0.96 4.67 7.78
N MET A 95 2.03 5.34 7.38
CA MET A 95 2.61 6.43 8.16
C MET A 95 1.60 7.56 8.39
N SER A 96 0.95 7.98 7.32
CA SER A 96 -0.02 9.08 7.39
C SER A 96 -1.22 8.70 8.26
N TRP A 97 -1.70 7.47 8.15
CA TRP A 97 -2.82 6.98 8.96
C TRP A 97 -2.47 6.97 10.45
N ILE A 98 -1.30 6.43 10.79
CA ILE A 98 -0.84 6.38 12.18
C ILE A 98 -0.67 7.79 12.74
N SER A 99 -0.06 8.70 11.95
CA SER A 99 0.12 10.10 12.36
C SER A 99 -1.21 10.79 12.60
N LEU A 100 -2.18 10.55 11.70
CA LEU A 100 -3.52 11.10 11.81
C LEU A 100 -4.20 10.67 13.13
N ASN A 101 -4.13 9.37 13.42
CA ASN A 101 -4.75 8.81 14.63
C ASN A 101 -4.11 9.32 15.91
N ARG A 102 -2.83 9.70 15.85
CA ARG A 102 -2.14 10.28 17.01
C ARG A 102 -2.42 11.77 17.16
N GLN A 103 -2.55 12.48 16.04
CA GLN A 103 -2.76 13.92 16.03
C GLN A 103 -4.18 14.30 16.42
N PHE A 104 -5.17 13.54 15.97
CA PHE A 104 -6.59 13.80 16.22
C PHE A 104 -7.16 12.66 17.03
N GLN A 105 -7.46 12.93 18.32
CA GLN A 105 -8.04 11.93 19.24
C GLN A 105 -9.42 12.34 19.72
N ASP A 106 -10.02 13.31 19.04
CA ASP A 106 -11.33 13.85 19.39
C ASP A 106 -12.37 13.47 18.33
N GLU A 107 -13.51 14.15 18.37
CA GLU A 107 -14.61 13.93 17.43
C GLU A 107 -14.26 14.24 15.96
N ASN A 108 -13.18 14.99 15.71
CA ASN A 108 -12.74 15.33 14.36
C ASN A 108 -12.00 14.18 13.68
N LEU A 109 -11.59 13.16 14.43
CA LEU A 109 -10.82 12.04 13.89
C LEU A 109 -11.57 11.33 12.75
N SER A 110 -12.83 11.02 12.96
CA SER A 110 -13.63 10.30 11.97
C SER A 110 -13.70 11.05 10.63
N GLU A 111 -13.91 12.36 10.69
CA GLU A 111 -13.94 13.20 9.48
C GLU A 111 -12.60 13.21 8.78
N LYS A 112 -11.50 13.36 9.54
CA LYS A 112 -10.15 13.35 8.98
C LYS A 112 -9.81 12.00 8.36
N GLN A 113 -10.22 10.92 9.00
CA GLN A 113 -10.03 9.57 8.46
C GLN A 113 -10.75 9.41 7.13
N GLN A 114 -12.00 9.86 7.02
CA GLN A 114 -12.77 9.77 5.78
C GLN A 114 -12.12 10.55 4.65
N LEU A 115 -11.66 11.77 4.92
CA LEU A 115 -10.96 12.57 3.92
C LEU A 115 -9.69 11.87 3.45
N TYR A 116 -8.94 11.27 4.36
CA TYR A 116 -7.71 10.56 4.00
C TYR A 116 -7.99 9.30 3.17
N ILE A 117 -9.02 8.55 3.54
CA ILE A 117 -9.45 7.37 2.76
C ILE A 117 -9.80 7.80 1.33
N GLN A 118 -10.55 8.88 1.17
CA GLN A 118 -10.93 9.38 -0.15
C GLN A 118 -9.71 9.76 -0.97
N GLN A 119 -8.72 10.40 -0.35
CA GLN A 119 -7.47 10.75 -1.01
C GLN A 119 -6.72 9.51 -1.48
N ALA A 120 -6.61 8.50 -0.63
CA ALA A 120 -5.94 7.25 -0.96
C ALA A 120 -6.67 6.52 -2.10
N VAL A 121 -8.00 6.54 -2.09
CA VAL A 121 -8.81 5.95 -3.16
C VAL A 121 -8.52 6.65 -4.49
N ILE A 122 -8.43 7.97 -4.50
CA ILE A 122 -8.10 8.73 -5.71
C ILE A 122 -6.72 8.35 -6.22
N GLN A 123 -5.74 8.20 -5.33
CA GLN A 123 -4.39 7.78 -5.73
C GLN A 123 -4.40 6.41 -6.41
N VAL A 124 -5.12 5.45 -5.82
CA VAL A 124 -5.26 4.11 -6.39
C VAL A 124 -5.94 4.19 -7.76
N GLN A 125 -7.02 4.97 -7.88
CA GLN A 125 -7.74 5.10 -9.14
C GLN A 125 -6.89 5.74 -10.22
N LEU A 126 -6.12 6.78 -9.89
CA LEU A 126 -5.21 7.40 -10.85
C LEU A 126 -4.17 6.39 -11.36
N LEU A 127 -3.61 5.61 -10.45
CA LEU A 127 -2.63 4.60 -10.81
C LEU A 127 -3.23 3.55 -11.75
N PHE A 128 -4.39 3.01 -11.41
CA PHE A 128 -5.01 1.94 -12.19
C PHE A 128 -5.57 2.44 -13.53
N ARG A 129 -6.01 3.70 -13.61
CA ARG A 129 -6.37 4.30 -14.91
C ARG A 129 -5.17 4.44 -15.82
N GLY A 130 -4.03 4.85 -15.25
CA GLY A 130 -2.78 4.90 -16.01
C GLY A 130 -2.38 3.53 -16.53
N ILE A 131 -2.52 2.51 -15.68
CA ILE A 131 -2.20 1.12 -16.04
C ILE A 131 -3.13 0.61 -17.15
N ALA A 132 -4.41 0.97 -17.12
CA ALA A 132 -5.36 0.53 -18.14
C ALA A 132 -4.95 0.96 -19.55
N ASN A 133 -4.19 2.06 -19.66
CA ASN A 133 -3.70 2.59 -20.93
C ASN A 133 -2.21 2.28 -21.16
N TRP A 134 -1.61 1.45 -20.34
CA TRP A 134 -0.20 1.08 -20.45
C TRP A 134 0.01 0.11 -21.60
N GLN A 135 1.07 0.35 -22.35
CA GLN A 135 1.40 -0.47 -23.51
C GLN A 135 2.57 -1.40 -23.26
#